data_5420eea40f6f6f988e62f56a0a42ed27
#
_entry.id   5420eea40f6f6f988e62f56a0a42ed27
#
_cell.length_a   1.000
_cell.length_b   1.000
_cell.length_c   1.000
_cell.angle_alpha   90.00
_cell.angle_beta   90.00
_cell.angle_gamma   90.00
#
_symmetry.space_group_name_H-M   'P 1'
#
loop_
_entity.id
_entity.type
_entity.pdbx_description
1 polymer ?
#
loop_
_entity_poly.entity_id
_entity_poly.type
_entity_poly.pdbx_seq_one_letter_code
_entity_poly.pdbx_strand_id
1 'polypeptide(L)'
;MARHVSNVAVGSGAWIFGAGMVFVVFTMSFFTGTEVGLQGYKGLEQIGAEAFTGLVGSFANVREVTPLIAATALAAQVGAGFTAEIGAMRISDEIDALEVMAVPPLVYVVATRVTATLIALIPIYLISLLASFWATKLVTTEFYGLSPGVYDYYFRLYLPPIDIVYSVLKMIVFTIVVTLIHCYYGYYASGGPAGVGGA
;
A
#
# COMPACT_ATOMS: atom_id res chain seq x y z
N MET A 1 15.12 -4.98 -30.69
CA MET A 1 14.28 -4.00 -30.02
C MET A 1 13.43 -4.61 -28.91
N ALA A 2 12.64 -5.67 -29.13
CA ALA A 2 11.86 -6.34 -28.08
C ALA A 2 12.67 -6.85 -26.87
N ARG A 3 13.89 -7.39 -27.06
CA ARG A 3 14.78 -7.85 -25.99
C ARG A 3 15.34 -6.72 -25.10
N HIS A 4 15.54 -5.51 -25.66
CA HIS A 4 15.96 -4.35 -24.86
C HIS A 4 14.80 -3.79 -24.03
N VAL A 5 13.59 -3.77 -24.57
CA VAL A 5 12.39 -3.34 -23.83
C VAL A 5 12.08 -4.32 -22.69
N SER A 6 12.24 -5.64 -22.92
CA SER A 6 12.05 -6.63 -21.83
C SER A 6 13.12 -6.55 -20.75
N ASN A 7 14.37 -6.23 -21.10
CA ASN A 7 15.42 -6.08 -20.11
C ASN A 7 15.33 -4.76 -19.30
N VAL A 8 14.72 -3.73 -19.85
CA VAL A 8 14.44 -2.47 -19.13
C VAL A 8 13.15 -2.60 -18.29
N ALA A 9 12.14 -3.30 -18.81
CA ALA A 9 10.87 -3.50 -18.10
C ALA A 9 10.89 -4.65 -17.08
N VAL A 10 11.76 -5.65 -17.27
CA VAL A 10 11.86 -6.88 -16.45
C VAL A 10 13.32 -7.15 -16.05
N GLY A 11 14.16 -6.12 -16.02
CA GLY A 11 15.54 -6.24 -15.50
C GLY A 11 15.55 -6.73 -14.06
N SER A 12 16.64 -7.40 -13.64
CA SER A 12 16.82 -7.92 -12.27
C SER A 12 16.51 -6.89 -11.18
N GLY A 13 16.66 -5.59 -11.46
CA GLY A 13 16.29 -4.50 -10.56
C GLY A 13 14.79 -4.35 -10.32
N ALA A 14 13.93 -4.58 -11.32
CA ALA A 14 12.48 -4.46 -11.18
C ALA A 14 11.89 -5.53 -10.24
N TRP A 15 12.43 -6.76 -10.30
CA TRP A 15 12.05 -7.84 -9.39
C TRP A 15 12.50 -7.57 -7.95
N ILE A 16 13.72 -7.05 -7.76
CA ILE A 16 14.25 -6.69 -6.43
C ILE A 16 13.42 -5.56 -5.84
N PHE A 17 13.07 -4.55 -6.63
CA PHE A 17 12.24 -3.44 -6.19
C PHE A 17 10.81 -3.89 -5.85
N GLY A 18 10.19 -4.70 -6.71
CA GLY A 18 8.86 -5.26 -6.46
C GLY A 18 8.81 -6.18 -5.23
N ALA A 19 9.79 -7.06 -5.07
CA ALA A 19 9.91 -7.92 -3.89
C ALA A 19 10.15 -7.10 -2.61
N GLY A 20 10.98 -6.06 -2.69
CA GLY A 20 11.21 -5.13 -1.58
C GLY A 20 9.93 -4.43 -1.14
N MET A 21 9.13 -3.96 -2.08
CA MET A 21 7.83 -3.34 -1.79
C MET A 21 6.86 -4.32 -1.11
N VAL A 22 6.71 -5.53 -1.65
CA VAL A 22 5.87 -6.57 -1.05
C VAL A 22 6.34 -6.90 0.37
N PHE A 23 7.64 -7.03 0.59
CA PHE A 23 8.21 -7.29 1.91
C PHE A 23 7.90 -6.18 2.91
N VAL A 24 8.07 -4.92 2.53
CA VAL A 24 7.77 -3.77 3.41
C VAL A 24 6.28 -3.72 3.75
N VAL A 25 5.40 -3.83 2.75
CA VAL A 25 3.95 -3.81 2.97
C VAL A 25 3.51 -4.97 3.86
N PHE A 26 4.01 -6.18 3.58
CA PHE A 26 3.75 -7.36 4.42
C PHE A 26 4.17 -7.13 5.87
N THR A 27 5.41 -6.67 6.07
CA THR A 27 5.97 -6.46 7.41
C THR A 27 5.20 -5.39 8.18
N MET A 28 4.93 -4.25 7.56
CA MET A 28 4.13 -3.18 8.18
C MET A 28 2.73 -3.67 8.56
N SER A 29 2.05 -4.38 7.66
CA SER A 29 0.71 -4.91 7.91
C SER A 29 0.70 -6.01 8.96
N PHE A 30 1.75 -6.86 8.99
CA PHE A 30 1.91 -7.89 10.00
C PHE A 30 2.07 -7.29 11.39
N PHE A 31 2.98 -6.33 11.57
CA PHE A 31 3.17 -5.68 12.86
C PHE A 31 1.96 -4.88 13.31
N THR A 32 1.30 -4.20 12.40
CA THR A 32 0.07 -3.46 12.74
C THR A 32 -1.09 -4.40 13.08
N GLY A 33 -1.22 -5.53 12.35
CA GLY A 33 -2.18 -6.58 12.71
C GLY A 33 -1.88 -7.20 14.08
N THR A 34 -0.61 -7.38 14.42
CA THR A 34 -0.17 -7.77 15.77
C THR A 34 -0.68 -6.78 16.81
N GLU A 35 -0.51 -5.48 16.58
CA GLU A 35 -0.95 -4.42 17.48
C GLU A 35 -2.48 -4.40 17.64
N VAL A 36 -3.23 -4.58 16.56
CA VAL A 36 -4.69 -4.73 16.61
C VAL A 36 -5.11 -5.92 17.48
N GLY A 37 -4.39 -7.05 17.37
CA GLY A 37 -4.63 -8.23 18.20
C GLY A 37 -4.35 -7.98 19.67
N LEU A 38 -3.20 -7.37 19.97
CA LEU A 38 -2.78 -7.06 21.34
C LEU A 38 -3.75 -6.09 22.03
N GLN A 39 -4.02 -4.97 21.38
CA GLN A 39 -4.88 -3.93 21.96
C GLN A 39 -6.36 -4.33 21.96
N GLY A 40 -6.80 -5.00 20.90
CA GLY A 40 -8.16 -5.50 20.81
C GLY A 40 -8.49 -6.52 21.90
N TYR A 41 -7.59 -7.50 22.12
CA TYR A 41 -7.76 -8.49 23.18
C TYR A 41 -7.77 -7.83 24.56
N LYS A 42 -6.73 -7.02 24.88
CA LYS A 42 -6.64 -6.36 26.18
C LYS A 42 -7.80 -5.42 26.49
N GLY A 43 -8.27 -4.69 25.48
CA GLY A 43 -9.43 -3.81 25.65
C GLY A 43 -10.72 -4.57 25.97
N LEU A 44 -10.92 -5.70 25.30
CA LEU A 44 -12.11 -6.55 25.53
C LEU A 44 -12.01 -7.37 26.83
N GLU A 45 -10.81 -7.79 27.23
CA GLU A 45 -10.56 -8.50 28.49
C GLU A 45 -10.99 -7.68 29.71
N GLN A 46 -10.79 -6.35 29.68
CA GLN A 46 -11.19 -5.46 30.77
C GLN A 46 -12.70 -5.51 31.10
N ILE A 47 -13.51 -5.90 30.14
CA ILE A 47 -14.97 -6.00 30.27
C ILE A 47 -15.46 -7.45 30.19
N GLY A 48 -14.56 -8.44 30.20
CA GLY A 48 -14.89 -9.86 30.12
C GLY A 48 -15.46 -10.29 28.75
N ALA A 49 -15.06 -9.59 27.68
CA ALA A 49 -15.57 -9.80 26.31
C ALA A 49 -14.49 -10.24 25.33
N GLU A 50 -13.40 -10.86 25.81
CA GLU A 50 -12.24 -11.28 25.03
C GLU A 50 -12.61 -12.21 23.84
N ALA A 51 -13.70 -12.96 23.96
CA ALA A 51 -14.23 -13.81 22.89
C ALA A 51 -14.52 -13.01 21.58
N PHE A 52 -14.86 -11.73 21.69
CA PHE A 52 -15.14 -10.86 20.54
C PHE A 52 -13.90 -10.30 19.85
N THR A 53 -12.69 -10.71 20.22
CA THR A 53 -11.46 -10.23 19.58
C THR A 53 -11.43 -10.53 18.07
N GLY A 54 -12.07 -11.64 17.64
CA GLY A 54 -12.24 -11.93 16.22
C GLY A 54 -13.03 -10.84 15.45
N LEU A 55 -14.03 -10.21 16.10
CA LEU A 55 -14.75 -9.06 15.54
C LEU A 55 -13.80 -7.87 15.36
N VAL A 56 -13.00 -7.53 16.38
CA VAL A 56 -12.02 -6.43 16.27
C VAL A 56 -11.01 -6.71 15.16
N GLY A 57 -10.53 -7.96 15.08
CA GLY A 57 -9.59 -8.40 14.03
C GLY A 57 -10.17 -8.27 12.61
N SER A 58 -11.45 -8.60 12.41
CA SER A 58 -12.08 -8.45 11.10
C SER A 58 -12.39 -6.99 10.77
N PHE A 59 -13.11 -6.32 11.66
CA PHE A 59 -13.64 -4.98 11.45
C PHE A 59 -12.53 -3.93 11.34
N ALA A 60 -11.62 -3.86 12.34
CA ALA A 60 -10.58 -2.84 12.38
C ALA A 60 -9.59 -3.02 11.23
N ASN A 61 -9.12 -4.24 10.97
CA ASN A 61 -8.16 -4.48 9.90
C ASN A 61 -8.73 -4.16 8.52
N VAL A 62 -9.95 -4.63 8.21
CA VAL A 62 -10.51 -4.42 6.86
C VAL A 62 -10.88 -2.97 6.63
N ARG A 63 -11.56 -2.35 7.59
CA ARG A 63 -12.15 -1.03 7.34
C ARG A 63 -11.17 0.12 7.48
N GLU A 64 -10.22 0.03 8.41
CA GLU A 64 -9.39 1.20 8.75
C GLU A 64 -7.90 0.90 8.67
N VAL A 65 -7.42 -0.09 9.40
CA VAL A 65 -5.99 -0.24 9.67
C VAL A 65 -5.21 -0.64 8.43
N THR A 66 -5.63 -1.71 7.74
CA THR A 66 -4.89 -2.22 6.58
C THR A 66 -4.89 -1.25 5.39
N PRO A 67 -6.03 -0.60 5.01
CA PRO A 67 -5.99 0.41 3.95
C PRO A 67 -5.07 1.58 4.27
N LEU A 68 -5.07 2.06 5.51
CA LEU A 68 -4.21 3.17 5.92
C LEU A 68 -2.72 2.80 5.87
N ILE A 69 -2.36 1.64 6.40
CA ILE A 69 -0.98 1.15 6.41
C ILE A 69 -0.48 0.87 5.00
N ALA A 70 -1.30 0.25 4.16
CA ALA A 70 -0.93 0.00 2.77
C ALA A 70 -0.76 1.31 1.99
N ALA A 71 -1.59 2.33 2.26
CA ALA A 71 -1.44 3.65 1.63
C ALA A 71 -0.16 4.37 2.06
N THR A 72 0.20 4.30 3.36
CA THR A 72 1.45 4.90 3.85
C THR A 72 2.69 4.18 3.31
N ALA A 73 2.65 2.86 3.22
CA ALA A 73 3.72 2.08 2.59
C ALA A 73 3.86 2.40 1.10
N LEU A 74 2.74 2.57 0.39
CA LEU A 74 2.74 3.00 -1.01
C LEU A 74 3.37 4.38 -1.18
N ALA A 75 2.99 5.35 -0.34
CA ALA A 75 3.56 6.70 -0.36
C ALA A 75 5.09 6.67 -0.17
N ALA A 76 5.57 5.94 0.83
CA ALA A 76 6.98 5.86 1.15
C ALA A 76 7.80 5.15 0.08
N GLN A 77 7.30 4.07 -0.52
CA GLN A 77 8.07 3.23 -1.44
C GLN A 77 7.93 3.66 -2.90
N VAL A 78 6.70 3.89 -3.36
CA VAL A 78 6.40 4.18 -4.76
C VAL A 78 6.31 5.68 -5.00
N GLY A 79 5.67 6.40 -4.08
CA GLY A 79 5.45 7.81 -4.20
C GLY A 79 6.76 8.60 -4.26
N ALA A 80 7.67 8.37 -3.32
CA ALA A 80 8.99 8.99 -3.32
C ALA A 80 9.78 8.68 -4.61
N GLY A 81 9.67 7.44 -5.11
CA GLY A 81 10.26 7.05 -6.39
C GLY A 81 9.71 7.85 -7.56
N PHE A 82 8.40 8.06 -7.62
CA PHE A 82 7.78 8.88 -8.68
C PHE A 82 8.19 10.34 -8.61
N THR A 83 8.25 10.92 -7.40
CA THR A 83 8.75 12.29 -7.23
C THR A 83 10.16 12.44 -7.75
N ALA A 84 11.06 11.51 -7.40
CA ALA A 84 12.44 11.53 -7.84
C ALA A 84 12.59 11.33 -9.35
N GLU A 85 11.87 10.38 -9.94
CA GLU A 85 11.91 10.07 -11.37
C GLU A 85 11.38 11.23 -12.22
N ILE A 86 10.20 11.79 -11.87
CA ILE A 86 9.63 12.92 -12.60
C ILE A 86 10.47 14.17 -12.42
N GLY A 87 11.00 14.38 -11.22
CA GLY A 87 11.94 15.49 -10.96
C GLY A 87 13.22 15.37 -11.79
N ALA A 88 13.76 14.17 -11.97
CA ALA A 88 14.89 13.92 -12.85
C ALA A 88 14.54 14.21 -14.32
N MET A 89 13.38 13.78 -14.81
CA MET A 89 12.89 14.10 -16.16
C MET A 89 12.72 15.62 -16.37
N ARG A 90 12.37 16.35 -15.32
CA ARG A 90 12.26 17.81 -15.38
C ARG A 90 13.62 18.48 -15.53
N ILE A 91 14.64 18.00 -14.81
CA ILE A 91 16.00 18.55 -14.85
C ILE A 91 16.72 18.21 -16.17
N SER A 92 16.41 17.05 -16.76
CA SER A 92 17.02 16.59 -18.03
C SER A 92 16.31 17.10 -19.29
N ASP A 93 15.36 18.04 -19.16
CA ASP A 93 14.57 18.62 -20.25
C ASP A 93 13.72 17.57 -21.02
N GLU A 94 13.54 16.37 -20.47
CA GLU A 94 12.71 15.33 -21.09
C GLU A 94 11.23 15.73 -21.17
N ILE A 95 10.74 16.48 -20.19
CA ILE A 95 9.38 17.02 -20.16
C ILE A 95 9.19 18.03 -21.30
N ASP A 96 10.15 18.91 -21.51
CA ASP A 96 10.13 19.91 -22.57
C ASP A 96 10.24 19.24 -23.97
N ALA A 97 10.98 18.15 -24.07
CA ALA A 97 11.04 17.33 -25.28
C ALA A 97 9.67 16.70 -25.65
N LEU A 98 8.88 16.27 -24.64
CA LEU A 98 7.51 15.80 -24.87
C LEU A 98 6.60 16.90 -25.42
N GLU A 99 6.73 18.12 -24.93
CA GLU A 99 5.96 19.28 -25.42
C GLU A 99 6.27 19.59 -26.89
N VAL A 100 7.55 19.55 -27.27
CA VAL A 100 7.97 19.75 -28.67
C VAL A 100 7.38 18.67 -29.60
N MET A 101 7.20 17.45 -29.09
CA MET A 101 6.54 16.36 -29.82
C MET A 101 5.00 16.45 -29.82
N ALA A 102 4.42 17.53 -29.32
CA ALA A 102 2.96 17.74 -29.18
C ALA A 102 2.27 16.67 -28.29
N VAL A 103 3.00 16.03 -27.39
CA VAL A 103 2.46 15.13 -26.38
C VAL A 103 2.25 15.93 -25.09
N PRO A 104 1.03 15.97 -24.52
CA PRO A 104 0.80 16.68 -23.25
C PRO A 104 1.53 15.97 -22.10
N PRO A 105 2.67 16.53 -21.61
CA PRO A 105 3.57 15.80 -20.73
C PRO A 105 2.91 15.45 -19.38
N LEU A 106 2.16 16.38 -18.81
CA LEU A 106 1.49 16.16 -17.52
C LEU A 106 0.53 14.96 -17.59
N VAL A 107 -0.30 14.90 -18.63
CA VAL A 107 -1.28 13.81 -18.79
C VAL A 107 -0.55 12.49 -19.03
N TYR A 108 0.46 12.48 -19.89
CA TYR A 108 1.25 11.28 -20.21
C TYR A 108 1.96 10.72 -18.97
N VAL A 109 2.68 11.58 -18.25
CA VAL A 109 3.47 11.21 -17.07
C VAL A 109 2.57 10.75 -15.92
N VAL A 110 1.48 11.46 -15.64
CA VAL A 110 0.58 11.10 -14.53
C VAL A 110 -0.25 9.87 -14.85
N ALA A 111 -0.85 9.79 -16.05
CA ALA A 111 -1.72 8.67 -16.41
C ALA A 111 -0.99 7.33 -16.43
N THR A 112 0.25 7.29 -16.92
CA THR A 112 1.05 6.06 -16.93
C THR A 112 1.35 5.56 -15.53
N ARG A 113 1.67 6.45 -14.59
CA ARG A 113 1.98 6.10 -13.19
C ARG A 113 0.75 5.68 -12.41
N VAL A 114 -0.37 6.40 -12.56
CA VAL A 114 -1.65 6.03 -11.92
C VAL A 114 -2.10 4.65 -12.39
N THR A 115 -2.04 4.39 -13.70
CA THR A 115 -2.46 3.09 -14.26
C THR A 115 -1.58 1.95 -13.76
N ALA A 116 -0.25 2.13 -13.77
CA ALA A 116 0.70 1.13 -13.31
C ALA A 116 0.50 0.82 -11.81
N THR A 117 0.30 1.86 -11.00
CA THR A 117 0.10 1.71 -9.56
C THR A 117 -1.22 1.01 -9.24
N LEU A 118 -2.31 1.32 -9.96
CA LEU A 118 -3.60 0.66 -9.77
C LEU A 118 -3.56 -0.83 -10.10
N ILE A 119 -2.81 -1.22 -11.14
CA ILE A 119 -2.64 -2.64 -11.51
C ILE A 119 -1.84 -3.38 -10.43
N ALA A 120 -0.76 -2.79 -9.94
CA ALA A 120 0.08 -3.38 -8.91
C ALA A 120 -0.58 -3.41 -7.52
N LEU A 121 -1.51 -2.50 -7.25
CA LEU A 121 -2.17 -2.34 -5.96
C LEU A 121 -2.93 -3.59 -5.52
N ILE A 122 -3.74 -4.18 -6.41
CA ILE A 122 -4.67 -5.26 -6.04
C ILE A 122 -3.94 -6.44 -5.40
N PRO A 123 -2.92 -7.06 -6.03
CA PRO A 123 -2.22 -8.18 -5.41
C PRO A 123 -1.47 -7.78 -4.14
N ILE A 124 -0.87 -6.60 -4.10
CA ILE A 124 -0.13 -6.12 -2.93
C ILE A 124 -1.08 -5.89 -1.74
N TYR A 125 -2.23 -5.30 -2.00
CA TYR A 125 -3.23 -5.04 -0.97
C TYR A 125 -3.83 -6.33 -0.39
N LEU A 126 -4.08 -7.35 -1.24
CA LEU A 126 -4.53 -8.65 -0.77
C LEU A 126 -3.50 -9.33 0.15
N ILE A 127 -2.20 -9.24 -0.20
CA ILE A 127 -1.12 -9.73 0.67
C ILE A 127 -1.11 -8.97 2.01
N SER A 128 -1.30 -7.67 1.99
CA SER A 128 -1.41 -6.82 3.18
C SER A 128 -2.56 -7.24 4.11
N LEU A 129 -3.76 -7.48 3.54
CA LEU A 129 -4.91 -7.97 4.30
C LEU A 129 -4.67 -9.33 4.93
N LEU A 130 -4.12 -10.27 4.16
CA LEU A 130 -3.79 -11.61 4.67
C LEU A 130 -2.75 -11.55 5.79
N ALA A 131 -1.71 -10.73 5.64
CA ALA A 131 -0.68 -10.54 6.65
C ALA A 131 -1.27 -9.99 7.96
N SER A 132 -2.12 -8.98 7.87
CA SER A 132 -2.79 -8.35 9.01
C SER A 132 -3.74 -9.34 9.74
N PHE A 133 -4.55 -10.10 8.99
CA PHE A 133 -5.44 -11.11 9.56
C PHE A 133 -4.67 -12.23 10.25
N TRP A 134 -3.62 -12.72 9.60
CA TRP A 134 -2.80 -13.78 10.17
C TRP A 134 -2.10 -13.31 11.45
N ALA A 135 -1.54 -12.12 11.46
CA ALA A 135 -0.87 -11.54 12.63
C ALA A 135 -1.84 -11.36 13.80
N THR A 136 -3.03 -10.79 13.56
CA THR A 136 -4.04 -10.61 14.61
C THR A 136 -4.49 -11.94 15.19
N LYS A 137 -4.75 -12.95 14.34
CA LYS A 137 -5.13 -14.30 14.78
C LYS A 137 -4.00 -14.93 15.59
N LEU A 138 -2.77 -14.92 15.09
CA LEU A 138 -1.61 -15.52 15.73
C LEU A 138 -1.42 -14.98 17.15
N VAL A 139 -1.47 -13.67 17.32
CA VAL A 139 -1.30 -13.06 18.65
C VAL A 139 -2.44 -13.45 19.59
N THR A 140 -3.67 -13.40 19.12
CA THR A 140 -4.83 -13.70 19.96
C THR A 140 -4.92 -15.16 20.35
N THR A 141 -4.55 -16.10 19.47
CA THR A 141 -4.65 -17.53 19.75
C THR A 141 -3.41 -18.10 20.44
N GLU A 142 -2.20 -17.76 19.94
CA GLU A 142 -0.96 -18.35 20.44
C GLU A 142 -0.41 -17.60 21.65
N PHE A 143 -0.54 -16.26 21.68
CA PHE A 143 0.01 -15.46 22.77
C PHE A 143 -0.96 -15.32 23.95
N TYR A 144 -2.25 -15.04 23.68
CA TYR A 144 -3.28 -14.91 24.72
C TYR A 144 -4.06 -16.18 25.00
N GLY A 145 -3.91 -17.24 24.19
CA GLY A 145 -4.56 -18.53 24.42
C GLY A 145 -6.05 -18.56 24.12
N LEU A 146 -6.59 -17.58 23.37
CA LEU A 146 -7.98 -17.64 22.94
C LEU A 146 -8.17 -18.83 22.00
N SER A 147 -9.26 -19.60 22.20
CA SER A 147 -9.56 -20.72 21.32
C SER A 147 -9.65 -20.30 19.84
N PRO A 148 -8.88 -20.94 18.93
CA PRO A 148 -8.94 -20.62 17.50
C PRO A 148 -10.34 -20.69 16.91
N GLY A 149 -11.17 -21.65 17.40
CA GLY A 149 -12.55 -21.78 16.95
C GLY A 149 -13.44 -20.60 17.35
N VAL A 150 -13.23 -20.06 18.56
CA VAL A 150 -13.96 -18.86 19.03
C VAL A 150 -13.55 -17.64 18.20
N TYR A 151 -12.24 -17.46 17.99
CA TYR A 151 -11.72 -16.37 17.14
C TYR A 151 -12.32 -16.45 15.74
N ASP A 152 -12.21 -17.61 15.06
CA ASP A 152 -12.67 -17.79 13.68
C ASP A 152 -14.19 -17.62 13.55
N TYR A 153 -14.98 -18.01 14.57
CA TYR A 153 -16.41 -17.81 14.58
C TYR A 153 -16.77 -16.32 14.53
N TYR A 154 -16.23 -15.52 15.45
CA TYR A 154 -16.52 -14.09 15.49
C TYR A 154 -15.88 -13.34 14.32
N PHE A 155 -14.69 -13.73 13.87
CA PHE A 155 -14.04 -13.16 12.69
C PHE A 155 -14.92 -13.30 11.43
N ARG A 156 -15.45 -14.52 11.17
CA ARG A 156 -16.30 -14.77 10.00
C ARG A 156 -17.69 -14.13 10.13
N LEU A 157 -18.24 -14.12 11.32
CA LEU A 157 -19.55 -13.53 11.57
C LEU A 157 -19.58 -12.03 11.26
N TYR A 158 -18.47 -11.33 11.53
CA TYR A 158 -18.35 -9.88 11.37
C TYR A 158 -17.48 -9.46 10.18
N LEU A 159 -17.19 -10.35 9.25
CA LEU A 159 -16.53 -10.07 7.98
C LEU A 159 -17.47 -10.31 6.80
N PRO A 160 -18.44 -9.45 6.54
CA PRO A 160 -19.24 -9.57 5.34
C PRO A 160 -18.37 -9.31 4.10
N PRO A 161 -18.53 -10.07 3.00
CA PRO A 161 -17.72 -9.90 1.78
C PRO A 161 -17.76 -8.49 1.21
N ILE A 162 -18.82 -7.75 1.43
CA ILE A 162 -18.99 -6.37 0.98
C ILE A 162 -17.95 -5.42 1.63
N ASP A 163 -17.54 -5.68 2.87
CA ASP A 163 -16.54 -4.88 3.56
C ASP A 163 -15.17 -4.96 2.89
N ILE A 164 -14.82 -6.13 2.34
CA ILE A 164 -13.59 -6.30 1.55
C ILE A 164 -13.66 -5.45 0.28
N VAL A 165 -14.81 -5.39 -0.37
CA VAL A 165 -15.02 -4.56 -1.57
C VAL A 165 -14.84 -3.08 -1.22
N TYR A 166 -15.46 -2.61 -0.14
CA TYR A 166 -15.29 -1.21 0.30
C TYR A 166 -13.86 -0.90 0.72
N SER A 167 -13.16 -1.84 1.33
CA SER A 167 -11.77 -1.72 1.71
C SER A 167 -10.85 -1.56 0.48
N VAL A 168 -11.05 -2.37 -0.55
CA VAL A 168 -10.34 -2.25 -1.84
C VAL A 168 -10.66 -0.91 -2.50
N LEU A 169 -11.92 -0.48 -2.48
CA LEU A 169 -12.33 0.80 -3.05
C LEU A 169 -11.68 1.99 -2.33
N LYS A 170 -11.62 1.95 -0.99
CA LYS A 170 -10.90 2.92 -0.16
C LYS A 170 -9.42 2.97 -0.57
N MET A 171 -8.79 1.80 -0.75
CA MET A 171 -7.39 1.73 -1.14
C MET A 171 -7.15 2.27 -2.56
N ILE A 172 -8.05 2.05 -3.51
CA ILE A 172 -7.99 2.65 -4.85
C ILE A 172 -7.97 4.17 -4.76
N VAL A 173 -8.87 4.76 -3.95
CA VAL A 173 -8.92 6.21 -3.74
C VAL A 173 -7.62 6.72 -3.13
N PHE A 174 -7.11 6.08 -2.10
CA PHE A 174 -5.83 6.45 -1.48
C PHE A 174 -4.67 6.37 -2.49
N THR A 175 -4.62 5.33 -3.29
CA THR A 175 -3.59 5.15 -4.34
C THR A 175 -3.61 6.29 -5.34
N ILE A 176 -4.79 6.67 -5.83
CA ILE A 176 -4.94 7.79 -6.78
C ILE A 176 -4.44 9.09 -6.13
N VAL A 177 -4.90 9.39 -4.91
CA VAL A 177 -4.52 10.62 -4.21
C VAL A 177 -3.01 10.67 -3.96
N VAL A 178 -2.43 9.61 -3.42
CA VAL A 178 -0.98 9.52 -3.16
C VAL A 178 -0.19 9.69 -4.46
N THR A 179 -0.57 8.97 -5.52
CA THR A 179 0.14 9.06 -6.81
C THR A 179 0.06 10.47 -7.40
N LEU A 180 -1.11 11.12 -7.33
CA LEU A 180 -1.28 12.48 -7.83
C LEU A 180 -0.42 13.50 -7.07
N ILE A 181 -0.38 13.38 -5.74
CA ILE A 181 0.43 14.27 -4.89
C ILE A 181 1.92 14.13 -5.27
N HIS A 182 2.44 12.92 -5.33
CA HIS A 182 3.85 12.69 -5.66
C HIS A 182 4.20 13.08 -7.10
N CYS A 183 3.30 12.84 -8.06
CA CYS A 183 3.49 13.32 -9.43
C CYS A 183 3.49 14.86 -9.48
N TYR A 184 2.65 15.52 -8.71
CA TYR A 184 2.61 16.98 -8.63
C TYR A 184 3.95 17.56 -8.11
N TYR A 185 4.44 17.06 -6.98
CA TYR A 185 5.70 17.53 -6.42
C TYR A 185 6.89 17.23 -7.33
N GLY A 186 6.93 16.05 -7.97
CA GLY A 186 7.97 15.74 -8.94
C GLY A 186 7.95 16.63 -10.17
N TYR A 187 6.75 16.92 -10.70
CA TYR A 187 6.60 17.74 -11.92
C TYR A 187 7.00 19.22 -11.71
N TYR A 188 6.73 19.75 -10.52
CA TYR A 188 7.06 21.15 -10.17
C TYR A 188 8.38 21.28 -9.38
N ALA A 189 9.16 20.21 -9.28
CA ALA A 189 10.46 20.26 -8.64
C ALA A 189 11.38 21.26 -9.37
N SER A 190 12.08 22.11 -8.61
CA SER A 190 12.98 23.15 -9.13
C SER A 190 14.22 23.25 -8.27
N GLY A 191 15.31 23.83 -8.80
CA GLY A 191 16.57 23.97 -8.06
C GLY A 191 17.57 22.83 -8.29
N GLY A 192 17.43 22.10 -9.40
CA GLY A 192 18.36 21.04 -9.79
C GLY A 192 18.27 19.79 -8.90
N PRO A 193 19.31 18.94 -8.86
CA PRO A 193 19.28 17.69 -8.08
C PRO A 193 18.98 17.85 -6.59
N ALA A 194 19.46 18.96 -5.99
CA ALA A 194 19.20 19.27 -4.59
C ALA A 194 17.73 19.64 -4.34
N GLY A 195 17.07 20.30 -5.29
CA GLY A 195 15.66 20.65 -5.21
C GLY A 195 14.74 19.43 -5.35
N VAL A 196 15.11 18.47 -6.19
CA VAL A 196 14.37 17.20 -6.31
C VAL A 196 14.46 16.37 -5.02
N GLY A 197 15.62 16.40 -4.35
CA GLY A 197 15.78 15.70 -3.05
C GLY A 197 15.00 16.33 -1.91
N GLY A 198 14.52 17.58 -2.06
CA GLY A 198 13.70 18.29 -1.08
C GLY A 198 12.20 18.33 -1.39
N ALA A 199 11.80 17.85 -2.57
CA ALA A 199 10.40 17.80 -3.01
C ALA A 199 9.68 16.54 -2.53
#